data_32037f0a969f814f9969a4012247dfdf
#
_entry.id   32037f0a969f814f9969a4012247dfdf
#
_cell.length_a   1.000
_cell.length_b   1.000
_cell.length_c   1.000
_cell.angle_alpha   90.00
_cell.angle_beta   90.00
_cell.angle_gamma   90.00
#
_symmetry.space_group_name_H-M   'P 1'
#
loop_
_entity.id
_entity.type
_entity.pdbx_description
1 polymer ?
#
loop_
_entity_poly.entity_id
_entity_poly.type
_entity_poly.pdbx_seq_one_letter_code
_entity_poly.pdbx_strand_id
1 'polypeptide(L)'
;MLARCSTATLQGLEAMPVEVEVDLGPGLPALQMVGLADTAIHESRERLRSALRNSGLKVPLNRIVVSLAPADLRKEGPGFDLPIALALLVASGQLQPQALDGLWCAAELGLEGQLRPIRGVLALAIAARAAGAKALVVAAANQDEAALVQGLNVWAATSLSAVLTLLDPALTLASLAVAATQTRQARGQQPSKPDRPGPDLADVQGQEHGRRALEIAAAGSHHLLLVGPPGSGKTMLAQRLAGLLRCLSEQEALDITRIH
;
A
#
# COMPACT_ATOMS: atom_id res chain seq x y z
N MET A 1 -16.22 4.78 -24.53
CA MET A 1 -16.87 4.79 -23.18
C MET A 1 -15.79 5.12 -22.17
N LEU A 2 -15.99 6.14 -21.35
CA LEU A 2 -15.04 6.58 -20.32
C LEU A 2 -15.23 5.76 -19.03
N ALA A 3 -14.15 5.26 -18.47
CA ALA A 3 -14.12 4.58 -17.17
C ALA A 3 -13.03 5.18 -16.27
N ARG A 4 -13.21 5.07 -14.96
CA ARG A 4 -12.32 5.63 -13.94
C ARG A 4 -11.97 4.61 -12.88
N CYS A 5 -10.73 4.67 -12.39
CA CYS A 5 -10.26 3.86 -11.27
C CYS A 5 -9.31 4.68 -10.40
N SER A 6 -9.46 4.60 -9.09
CA SER A 6 -8.65 5.35 -8.16
C SER A 6 -7.42 4.57 -7.73
N THR A 7 -6.29 5.27 -7.61
CA THR A 7 -5.02 4.78 -7.11
C THR A 7 -4.22 5.93 -6.49
N ALA A 8 -2.92 5.75 -6.25
CA ALA A 8 -2.02 6.82 -5.85
C ALA A 8 -0.61 6.63 -6.43
N THR A 9 0.16 7.71 -6.46
CA THR A 9 1.60 7.70 -6.71
C THR A 9 2.34 8.13 -5.46
N LEU A 10 3.56 7.62 -5.24
CA LEU A 10 4.39 8.06 -4.13
C LEU A 10 5.08 9.39 -4.46
N GLN A 11 5.07 10.30 -3.50
CA GLN A 11 5.88 11.52 -3.51
C GLN A 11 6.65 11.59 -2.19
N GLY A 12 7.90 11.17 -2.21
CA GLY A 12 8.65 10.92 -0.97
C GLY A 12 8.01 9.80 -0.14
N LEU A 13 7.57 10.11 1.07
CA LEU A 13 6.89 9.17 1.97
C LEU A 13 5.36 9.20 1.87
N GLU A 14 4.80 10.15 1.12
CA GLU A 14 3.36 10.33 1.00
C GLU A 14 2.83 9.73 -0.30
N ALA A 15 1.60 9.25 -0.27
CA ALA A 15 0.90 8.80 -1.45
C ALA A 15 -0.12 9.86 -1.87
N MET A 16 0.05 10.38 -3.09
CA MET A 16 -0.82 11.38 -3.68
C MET A 16 -1.87 10.70 -4.53
N PRO A 17 -3.17 10.98 -4.31
CA PRO A 17 -4.26 10.39 -5.09
C PRO A 17 -4.10 10.63 -6.59
N VAL A 18 -4.35 9.58 -7.37
CA VAL A 18 -4.36 9.62 -8.83
C VAL A 18 -5.63 8.95 -9.33
N GLU A 19 -6.33 9.62 -10.24
CA GLU A 19 -7.43 9.03 -10.99
C GLU A 19 -6.92 8.54 -12.34
N VAL A 20 -7.14 7.26 -12.59
CA VAL A 20 -6.86 6.62 -13.88
C VAL A 20 -8.13 6.65 -14.71
N GLU A 21 -8.12 7.41 -15.78
CA GLU A 21 -9.22 7.49 -16.74
C GLU A 21 -8.87 6.73 -18.02
N VAL A 22 -9.77 5.88 -18.50
CA VAL A 22 -9.58 5.13 -19.73
C VAL A 22 -10.75 5.43 -20.68
N ASP A 23 -10.43 5.93 -21.87
CA ASP A 23 -11.41 6.14 -22.93
C ASP A 23 -11.12 5.28 -24.17
N LEU A 24 -12.18 4.66 -24.68
CA LEU A 24 -12.16 3.88 -25.92
C LEU A 24 -12.80 4.69 -27.04
N GLY A 25 -11.98 5.15 -27.98
CA GLY A 25 -12.41 5.90 -29.16
C GLY A 25 -12.31 5.09 -30.45
N PRO A 26 -12.94 5.57 -31.55
CA PRO A 26 -12.76 5.00 -32.88
C PRO A 26 -11.32 5.28 -33.37
N GLY A 27 -10.78 4.38 -34.18
CA GLY A 27 -9.46 4.53 -34.80
C GLY A 27 -8.63 3.26 -34.79
N LEU A 28 -7.43 3.35 -35.32
CA LEU A 28 -6.49 2.23 -35.34
C LEU A 28 -6.11 1.82 -33.92
N PRO A 29 -5.93 0.52 -33.66
CA PRO A 29 -5.53 0.01 -32.36
C PRO A 29 -4.24 0.66 -31.86
N ALA A 30 -4.36 1.49 -30.84
CA ALA A 30 -3.24 2.16 -30.20
C ALA A 30 -3.55 2.36 -28.72
N LEU A 31 -2.53 2.29 -27.85
CA LEU A 31 -2.64 2.63 -26.44
C LEU A 31 -1.75 3.84 -26.18
N GLN A 32 -2.36 4.97 -25.87
CA GLN A 32 -1.69 6.23 -25.55
C GLN A 32 -1.85 6.53 -24.08
N MET A 33 -0.76 6.93 -23.41
CA MET A 33 -0.75 7.36 -22.02
C MET A 33 -0.41 8.83 -21.93
N VAL A 34 -1.16 9.58 -21.11
CA VAL A 34 -0.97 11.00 -20.84
C VAL A 34 -0.98 11.26 -19.34
N GLY A 35 -0.30 12.32 -18.86
CA GLY A 35 -0.29 12.69 -17.44
C GLY A 35 1.03 12.43 -16.73
N LEU A 36 2.18 12.78 -17.33
CA LEU A 36 3.53 12.65 -16.73
C LEU A 36 3.87 11.25 -16.19
N ALA A 37 3.51 10.21 -16.96
CA ALA A 37 3.86 8.84 -16.66
C ALA A 37 5.36 8.59 -16.86
N ASP A 38 5.97 7.82 -15.97
CA ASP A 38 7.36 7.39 -16.12
C ASP A 38 7.53 6.24 -17.14
N THR A 39 8.77 5.81 -17.36
CA THR A 39 9.09 4.72 -18.28
C THR A 39 8.42 3.42 -17.89
N ALA A 40 8.34 3.11 -16.57
CA ALA A 40 7.74 1.87 -16.07
C ALA A 40 6.24 1.78 -16.41
N ILE A 41 5.53 2.91 -16.34
CA ILE A 41 4.12 3.02 -16.74
C ILE A 41 3.98 2.91 -18.27
N HIS A 42 4.91 3.49 -19.03
CA HIS A 42 4.88 3.34 -20.50
C HIS A 42 5.13 1.88 -20.94
N GLU A 43 5.98 1.14 -20.22
CA GLU A 43 6.23 -0.29 -20.46
C GLU A 43 5.03 -1.18 -20.10
N SER A 44 4.12 -0.70 -19.27
CA SER A 44 2.91 -1.46 -18.88
C SER A 44 2.02 -1.84 -20.06
N ARG A 45 2.13 -1.16 -21.21
CA ARG A 45 1.33 -1.45 -22.41
C ARG A 45 1.40 -2.93 -22.83
N GLU A 46 2.61 -3.47 -22.88
CA GLU A 46 2.82 -4.86 -23.31
C GLU A 46 2.42 -5.84 -22.19
N ARG A 47 2.69 -5.47 -20.91
CA ARG A 47 2.23 -6.27 -19.76
C ARG A 47 0.71 -6.36 -19.72
N LEU A 48 0.00 -5.23 -19.87
CA LEU A 48 -1.46 -5.16 -19.89
C LEU A 48 -2.06 -6.05 -20.97
N ARG A 49 -1.56 -5.93 -22.21
CA ARG A 49 -2.06 -6.73 -23.34
C ARG A 49 -1.89 -8.23 -23.10
N SER A 50 -0.71 -8.63 -22.62
CA SER A 50 -0.40 -10.03 -22.35
C SER A 50 -1.20 -10.55 -21.15
N ALA A 51 -1.26 -9.79 -20.05
CA ALA A 51 -2.01 -10.16 -18.85
C ALA A 51 -3.50 -10.35 -19.13
N LEU A 52 -4.14 -9.43 -19.85
CA LEU A 52 -5.54 -9.54 -20.24
C LEU A 52 -5.78 -10.80 -21.09
N ARG A 53 -5.00 -10.99 -22.16
CA ARG A 53 -5.14 -12.15 -23.07
C ARG A 53 -4.94 -13.46 -22.32
N ASN A 54 -3.90 -13.56 -21.50
CA ASN A 54 -3.56 -14.79 -20.77
C ASN A 54 -4.54 -15.04 -19.60
N SER A 55 -5.27 -14.02 -19.15
CA SER A 55 -6.41 -14.16 -18.22
C SER A 55 -7.74 -14.48 -18.91
N GLY A 56 -7.75 -14.74 -20.24
CA GLY A 56 -8.97 -15.06 -21.00
C GLY A 56 -9.85 -13.85 -21.31
N LEU A 57 -9.34 -12.64 -21.16
CA LEU A 57 -10.05 -11.39 -21.35
C LEU A 57 -9.79 -10.83 -22.76
N LYS A 58 -10.76 -10.08 -23.28
CA LYS A 58 -10.62 -9.46 -24.61
C LYS A 58 -9.81 -8.18 -24.52
N VAL A 59 -8.78 -8.06 -25.35
CA VAL A 59 -8.05 -6.81 -25.56
C VAL A 59 -8.79 -5.99 -26.60
N PRO A 60 -9.28 -4.78 -26.27
CA PRO A 60 -9.99 -3.96 -27.25
C PRO A 60 -9.11 -3.58 -28.46
N LEU A 61 -9.65 -3.73 -29.65
CA LEU A 61 -9.01 -3.34 -30.92
C LEU A 61 -9.37 -1.89 -31.33
N ASN A 62 -9.47 -1.02 -30.33
CA ASN A 62 -9.83 0.39 -30.45
C ASN A 62 -8.61 1.28 -30.17
N ARG A 63 -8.73 2.56 -30.45
CA ARG A 63 -7.83 3.56 -29.88
C ARG A 63 -8.13 3.71 -28.39
N ILE A 64 -7.15 3.42 -27.54
CA ILE A 64 -7.23 3.49 -26.09
C ILE A 64 -6.43 4.71 -25.63
N VAL A 65 -7.07 5.61 -24.90
CA VAL A 65 -6.38 6.72 -24.23
C VAL A 65 -6.48 6.50 -22.73
N VAL A 66 -5.33 6.46 -22.07
CA VAL A 66 -5.21 6.39 -20.60
C VAL A 66 -4.71 7.75 -20.11
N SER A 67 -5.52 8.42 -19.30
CA SER A 67 -5.16 9.69 -18.64
C SER A 67 -4.92 9.44 -17.15
N LEU A 68 -3.81 9.95 -16.62
CA LEU A 68 -3.45 9.87 -15.23
C LEU A 68 -3.57 11.27 -14.61
N ALA A 69 -4.66 11.54 -13.92
CA ALA A 69 -4.94 12.84 -13.32
C ALA A 69 -4.49 12.91 -11.84
N PRO A 70 -3.98 14.03 -11.35
CA PRO A 70 -3.77 15.31 -12.02
C PRO A 70 -2.54 15.31 -12.94
N ALA A 71 -2.52 16.15 -13.97
CA ALA A 71 -1.48 16.14 -15.01
C ALA A 71 -0.13 16.73 -14.55
N ASP A 72 -0.12 17.57 -13.54
CA ASP A 72 1.06 18.23 -12.97
C ASP A 72 1.86 17.35 -12.00
N LEU A 73 1.26 16.27 -11.53
CA LEU A 73 1.90 15.30 -10.65
C LEU A 73 2.62 14.23 -11.48
N ARG A 74 3.89 13.96 -11.19
CA ARG A 74 4.65 12.85 -11.80
C ARG A 74 4.19 11.53 -11.21
N LYS A 75 3.90 10.55 -12.08
CA LYS A 75 3.49 9.20 -11.67
C LYS A 75 4.62 8.24 -11.94
N GLU A 76 4.95 7.44 -10.93
CA GLU A 76 6.12 6.56 -10.97
C GLU A 76 5.73 5.14 -10.56
N GLY A 77 6.40 4.17 -11.18
CA GLY A 77 6.36 2.76 -10.82
C GLY A 77 5.25 1.95 -11.47
N PRO A 78 5.33 0.62 -11.37
CA PRO A 78 4.45 -0.32 -12.06
C PRO A 78 3.08 -0.51 -11.39
N GLY A 79 2.82 0.13 -10.25
CA GLY A 79 1.58 -0.03 -9.48
C GLY A 79 0.30 0.39 -10.22
N PHE A 80 0.46 1.09 -11.34
CA PHE A 80 -0.63 1.54 -12.20
C PHE A 80 -1.19 0.45 -13.13
N ASP A 81 -0.51 -0.70 -13.27
CA ASP A 81 -0.93 -1.76 -14.18
C ASP A 81 -2.35 -2.26 -13.82
N LEU A 82 -2.62 -2.56 -12.56
CA LEU A 82 -3.93 -3.04 -12.13
C LEU A 82 -5.05 -2.00 -12.31
N PRO A 83 -4.94 -0.74 -11.85
CA PRO A 83 -5.99 0.25 -12.07
C PRO A 83 -6.25 0.53 -13.55
N ILE A 84 -5.22 0.54 -14.42
CA ILE A 84 -5.40 0.69 -15.86
C ILE A 84 -6.15 -0.53 -16.44
N ALA A 85 -5.80 -1.76 -16.03
CA ALA A 85 -6.48 -2.97 -16.48
C ALA A 85 -7.97 -2.95 -16.10
N LEU A 86 -8.30 -2.62 -14.85
CA LEU A 86 -9.69 -2.58 -14.39
C LEU A 86 -10.51 -1.50 -15.09
N ALA A 87 -9.96 -0.29 -15.23
CA ALA A 87 -10.61 0.79 -15.98
C ALA A 87 -10.82 0.40 -17.45
N LEU A 88 -9.85 -0.29 -18.08
CA LEU A 88 -9.97 -0.78 -19.44
C LEU A 88 -11.07 -1.85 -19.58
N LEU A 89 -11.21 -2.74 -18.61
CA LEU A 89 -12.27 -3.76 -18.60
C LEU A 89 -13.66 -3.12 -18.47
N VAL A 90 -13.80 -2.09 -17.64
CA VAL A 90 -15.04 -1.31 -17.55
C VAL A 90 -15.31 -0.57 -18.88
N ALA A 91 -14.33 0.14 -19.43
CA ALA A 91 -14.49 0.88 -20.66
C ALA A 91 -14.87 -0.04 -21.85
N SER A 92 -14.43 -1.29 -21.86
CA SER A 92 -14.75 -2.30 -22.87
C SER A 92 -16.02 -3.11 -22.58
N GLY A 93 -16.74 -2.83 -21.48
CA GLY A 93 -17.98 -3.52 -21.11
C GLY A 93 -17.77 -4.94 -20.56
N GLN A 94 -16.55 -5.32 -20.20
CA GLN A 94 -16.24 -6.63 -19.63
C GLN A 94 -16.37 -6.64 -18.08
N LEU A 95 -16.41 -5.48 -17.46
CA LEU A 95 -16.66 -5.28 -16.04
C LEU A 95 -17.72 -4.17 -15.88
N GLN A 96 -18.61 -4.33 -14.89
CA GLN A 96 -19.62 -3.33 -14.62
C GLN A 96 -18.99 -2.07 -13.98
N PRO A 97 -19.42 -0.84 -14.38
CA PRO A 97 -18.85 0.41 -13.81
C PRO A 97 -18.92 0.49 -12.30
N GLN A 98 -20.03 -0.01 -11.71
CA GLN A 98 -20.27 0.02 -10.26
C GLN A 98 -19.25 -0.80 -9.46
N ALA A 99 -18.54 -1.74 -10.10
CA ALA A 99 -17.49 -2.53 -9.46
C ALA A 99 -16.29 -1.68 -9.01
N LEU A 100 -16.09 -0.49 -9.60
CA LEU A 100 -15.01 0.42 -9.25
C LEU A 100 -15.45 1.57 -8.32
N ASP A 101 -16.73 1.64 -7.93
CA ASP A 101 -17.26 2.73 -7.10
C ASP A 101 -16.68 2.73 -5.69
N GLY A 102 -15.78 3.67 -5.42
CA GLY A 102 -15.06 3.78 -4.14
C GLY A 102 -13.97 2.73 -3.96
N LEU A 103 -13.62 2.00 -5.02
CA LEU A 103 -12.52 1.06 -5.03
C LEU A 103 -11.20 1.79 -5.34
N TRP A 104 -10.19 1.51 -4.54
CA TRP A 104 -8.81 1.84 -4.83
C TRP A 104 -8.06 0.55 -5.14
N CYS A 105 -7.08 0.63 -6.02
CA CYS A 105 -6.26 -0.54 -6.29
C CYS A 105 -4.86 -0.14 -6.74
N ALA A 106 -3.87 -1.01 -6.46
CA ALA A 106 -2.53 -0.87 -6.97
C ALA A 106 -1.80 -2.21 -6.94
N ALA A 107 -1.24 -2.61 -8.06
CA ALA A 107 -0.36 -3.76 -8.21
C ALA A 107 0.33 -3.71 -9.58
N GLU A 108 1.49 -4.33 -9.69
CA GLU A 108 2.10 -4.65 -10.96
C GLU A 108 1.44 -5.91 -11.55
N LEU A 109 1.26 -5.96 -12.85
CA LEU A 109 0.79 -7.15 -13.56
C LEU A 109 1.95 -7.87 -14.24
N GLY A 110 2.10 -9.16 -13.96
CA GLY A 110 2.93 -10.03 -14.79
C GLY A 110 2.21 -10.44 -16.07
N LEU A 111 2.97 -10.95 -17.04
CA LEU A 111 2.46 -11.30 -18.36
C LEU A 111 1.35 -12.37 -18.36
N GLU A 112 1.32 -13.22 -17.34
CA GLU A 112 0.29 -14.26 -17.13
C GLU A 112 -0.91 -13.77 -16.32
N GLY A 113 -0.93 -12.47 -15.95
CA GLY A 113 -2.00 -11.87 -15.16
C GLY A 113 -1.85 -12.04 -13.64
N GLN A 114 -0.70 -12.53 -13.15
CA GLN A 114 -0.41 -12.56 -11.72
C GLN A 114 -0.19 -11.14 -11.18
N LEU A 115 -0.65 -10.88 -9.95
CA LEU A 115 -0.38 -9.64 -9.25
C LEU A 115 0.96 -9.74 -8.53
N ARG A 116 1.83 -8.77 -8.79
CA ARG A 116 3.13 -8.62 -8.14
C ARG A 116 3.09 -7.48 -7.13
N PRO A 117 3.82 -7.63 -6.01
CA PRO A 117 3.88 -6.60 -4.99
C PRO A 117 4.54 -5.32 -5.49
N ILE A 118 4.09 -4.22 -4.91
CA ILE A 118 4.66 -2.89 -5.13
C ILE A 118 5.18 -2.32 -3.81
N ARG A 119 6.02 -1.31 -3.88
CA ARG A 119 6.52 -0.59 -2.71
C ARG A 119 5.55 0.51 -2.29
N GLY A 120 5.54 0.84 -0.97
CA GLY A 120 4.79 1.96 -0.42
C GLY A 120 3.28 1.75 -0.32
N VAL A 121 2.85 0.49 -0.24
CA VAL A 121 1.43 0.14 -0.10
C VAL A 121 0.86 0.69 1.21
N LEU A 122 1.65 0.81 2.28
CA LEU A 122 1.22 1.45 3.52
C LEU A 122 0.80 2.91 3.30
N ALA A 123 1.63 3.70 2.60
CA ALA A 123 1.30 5.09 2.28
C ALA A 123 0.03 5.18 1.40
N LEU A 124 -0.08 4.29 0.41
CA LEU A 124 -1.26 4.19 -0.45
C LEU A 124 -2.52 3.83 0.34
N ALA A 125 -2.44 2.90 1.29
CA ALA A 125 -3.56 2.52 2.14
C ALA A 125 -3.99 3.68 3.06
N ILE A 126 -3.04 4.46 3.58
CA ILE A 126 -3.32 5.67 4.37
C ILE A 126 -4.06 6.70 3.50
N ALA A 127 -3.59 6.94 2.27
CA ALA A 127 -4.24 7.87 1.34
C ALA A 127 -5.64 7.39 0.93
N ALA A 128 -5.82 6.11 0.64
CA ALA A 128 -7.11 5.51 0.31
C ALA A 128 -8.11 5.68 1.47
N ARG A 129 -7.69 5.41 2.72
CA ARG A 129 -8.52 5.63 3.91
C ARG A 129 -8.92 7.11 4.06
N ALA A 130 -7.95 8.03 3.91
CA ALA A 130 -8.21 9.47 4.01
C ALA A 130 -9.17 9.98 2.93
N ALA A 131 -9.14 9.38 1.74
CA ALA A 131 -10.07 9.67 0.64
C ALA A 131 -11.45 9.00 0.80
N GLY A 132 -11.68 8.23 1.88
CA GLY A 132 -12.94 7.54 2.11
C GLY A 132 -13.17 6.32 1.21
N ALA A 133 -12.12 5.66 0.76
CA ALA A 133 -12.22 4.44 -0.05
C ALA A 133 -13.03 3.35 0.68
N LYS A 134 -13.93 2.67 -0.04
CA LYS A 134 -14.67 1.51 0.47
C LYS A 134 -13.78 0.29 0.62
N ALA A 135 -12.85 0.10 -0.31
CA ALA A 135 -11.89 -0.99 -0.29
C ALA A 135 -10.62 -0.62 -1.07
N LEU A 136 -9.53 -1.30 -0.72
CA LEU A 136 -8.25 -1.26 -1.42
C LEU A 136 -7.87 -2.66 -1.89
N VAL A 137 -7.68 -2.83 -3.21
CA VAL A 137 -7.19 -4.08 -3.82
C VAL A 137 -5.68 -4.00 -4.02
N VAL A 138 -4.96 -5.00 -3.49
CA VAL A 138 -3.50 -5.11 -3.58
C VAL A 138 -3.08 -6.54 -3.93
N ALA A 139 -1.82 -6.70 -4.34
CA ALA A 139 -1.23 -8.04 -4.45
C ALA A 139 -1.22 -8.74 -3.09
N ALA A 140 -1.39 -10.07 -3.06
CA ALA A 140 -1.45 -10.86 -1.82
C ALA A 140 -0.20 -10.64 -0.93
N ALA A 141 0.97 -10.46 -1.53
CA ALA A 141 2.20 -10.19 -0.79
C ALA A 141 2.25 -8.80 -0.10
N ASN A 142 1.35 -7.88 -0.46
CA ASN A 142 1.22 -6.57 0.18
C ASN A 142 0.11 -6.52 1.24
N GLN A 143 -0.61 -7.62 1.46
CA GLN A 143 -1.79 -7.65 2.34
C GLN A 143 -1.46 -7.20 3.76
N ASP A 144 -0.42 -7.77 4.35
CA ASP A 144 -0.06 -7.51 5.75
C ASP A 144 0.33 -6.06 5.97
N GLU A 145 1.08 -5.46 5.01
CA GLU A 145 1.46 -4.05 5.02
C GLU A 145 0.22 -3.14 4.94
N ALA A 146 -0.68 -3.39 3.99
CA ALA A 146 -1.90 -2.61 3.83
C ALA A 146 -2.87 -2.75 5.03
N ALA A 147 -2.93 -3.94 5.64
CA ALA A 147 -3.81 -4.24 6.77
C ALA A 147 -3.41 -3.52 8.08
N LEU A 148 -2.21 -2.94 8.16
CA LEU A 148 -1.82 -2.08 9.28
C LEU A 148 -2.72 -0.84 9.39
N VAL A 149 -3.35 -0.40 8.30
CA VAL A 149 -4.23 0.77 8.29
C VAL A 149 -5.64 0.37 8.74
N GLN A 150 -5.97 0.68 9.97
CA GLN A 150 -7.29 0.38 10.54
C GLN A 150 -8.40 1.16 9.83
N GLY A 151 -9.58 0.55 9.71
CA GLY A 151 -10.76 1.20 9.13
C GLY A 151 -10.82 1.17 7.59
N LEU A 152 -9.84 0.57 6.91
CA LEU A 152 -9.85 0.31 5.48
C LEU A 152 -10.07 -1.19 5.21
N ASN A 153 -11.00 -1.52 4.30
CA ASN A 153 -11.13 -2.90 3.83
C ASN A 153 -10.04 -3.19 2.81
N VAL A 154 -9.16 -4.14 3.12
CA VAL A 154 -8.09 -4.57 2.21
C VAL A 154 -8.46 -5.90 1.57
N TRP A 155 -8.47 -5.92 0.24
CA TRP A 155 -8.70 -7.13 -0.56
C TRP A 155 -7.39 -7.54 -1.22
N ALA A 156 -6.95 -8.73 -0.93
CA ALA A 156 -5.70 -9.27 -1.48
C ALA A 156 -6.00 -10.29 -2.57
N ALA A 157 -5.29 -10.18 -3.69
CA ALA A 157 -5.44 -11.10 -4.81
C ALA A 157 -4.07 -11.53 -5.36
N THR A 158 -4.03 -12.75 -5.90
CA THR A 158 -2.82 -13.30 -6.53
C THR A 158 -2.80 -13.11 -8.05
N SER A 159 -3.95 -12.84 -8.66
CA SER A 159 -4.09 -12.70 -10.11
C SER A 159 -5.23 -11.75 -10.49
N LEU A 160 -5.22 -11.26 -11.73
CA LEU A 160 -6.28 -10.45 -12.30
C LEU A 160 -7.63 -11.20 -12.29
N SER A 161 -7.64 -12.50 -12.57
CA SER A 161 -8.85 -13.32 -12.50
C SER A 161 -9.41 -13.39 -11.08
N ALA A 162 -8.55 -13.49 -10.05
CA ALA A 162 -8.96 -13.45 -8.65
C ALA A 162 -9.57 -12.08 -8.28
N VAL A 163 -9.02 -10.96 -8.79
CA VAL A 163 -9.60 -9.62 -8.61
C VAL A 163 -11.00 -9.57 -9.21
N LEU A 164 -11.21 -10.05 -10.43
CA LEU A 164 -12.52 -10.06 -11.08
C LEU A 164 -13.55 -10.89 -10.30
N THR A 165 -13.12 -11.99 -9.72
CA THR A 165 -13.98 -12.78 -8.82
C THR A 165 -14.38 -11.99 -7.56
N LEU A 166 -13.46 -11.23 -6.97
CA LEU A 166 -13.76 -10.36 -5.82
C LEU A 166 -14.73 -9.22 -6.18
N LEU A 167 -14.69 -8.75 -7.44
CA LEU A 167 -15.53 -7.66 -7.94
C LEU A 167 -16.87 -8.14 -8.51
N ASP A 168 -17.13 -9.44 -8.54
CA ASP A 168 -18.42 -9.98 -9.00
C ASP A 168 -19.50 -9.66 -7.97
N PRO A 169 -20.59 -8.95 -8.35
CA PRO A 169 -21.68 -8.60 -7.46
C PRO A 169 -22.35 -9.81 -6.79
N ALA A 170 -22.38 -10.96 -7.46
CA ALA A 170 -22.95 -12.20 -6.93
C ALA A 170 -22.11 -12.78 -5.76
N LEU A 171 -20.81 -12.50 -5.74
CA LEU A 171 -19.87 -13.00 -4.74
C LEU A 171 -19.50 -11.94 -3.69
N THR A 172 -19.75 -10.66 -3.97
CA THR A 172 -19.30 -9.54 -3.11
C THR A 172 -19.84 -9.63 -1.68
N LEU A 173 -21.09 -10.07 -1.48
CA LEU A 173 -21.68 -10.25 -0.14
C LEU A 173 -21.00 -11.37 0.66
N ALA A 174 -20.65 -12.47 0.00
CA ALA A 174 -19.90 -13.57 0.63
C ALA A 174 -18.43 -13.17 0.88
N SER A 175 -17.81 -12.45 -0.06
CA SER A 175 -16.43 -11.96 0.03
C SER A 175 -16.25 -10.90 1.12
N LEU A 176 -17.19 -10.00 1.31
CA LEU A 176 -17.19 -9.02 2.41
C LEU A 176 -17.24 -9.71 3.78
N ALA A 177 -17.98 -10.82 3.91
CA ALA A 177 -18.02 -11.61 5.12
C ALA A 177 -16.67 -12.30 5.40
N VAL A 178 -16.01 -12.84 4.37
CA VAL A 178 -14.68 -13.47 4.47
C VAL A 178 -13.58 -12.44 4.74
N ALA A 179 -13.58 -11.31 4.03
CA ALA A 179 -12.64 -10.21 4.27
C ALA A 179 -12.82 -9.61 5.66
N ALA A 180 -14.05 -9.42 6.14
CA ALA A 180 -14.34 -8.98 7.51
C ALA A 180 -13.86 -9.99 8.56
N THR A 181 -13.88 -11.30 8.25
CA THR A 181 -13.40 -12.36 9.14
C THR A 181 -11.87 -12.38 9.16
N GLN A 182 -11.20 -12.22 8.02
CA GLN A 182 -9.74 -12.15 7.94
C GLN A 182 -9.20 -10.87 8.60
N THR A 183 -9.86 -9.72 8.40
CA THR A 183 -9.54 -8.47 9.10
C THR A 183 -9.78 -8.59 10.62
N ARG A 184 -10.78 -9.36 11.07
CA ARG A 184 -11.01 -9.65 12.50
C ARG A 184 -9.95 -10.60 13.07
N GLN A 185 -9.47 -11.58 12.31
CA GLN A 185 -8.37 -12.45 12.75
C GLN A 185 -7.04 -11.71 12.81
N ALA A 186 -6.76 -10.79 11.87
CA ALA A 186 -5.62 -9.87 11.98
C ALA A 186 -5.78 -8.86 13.14
N ARG A 187 -7.01 -8.42 13.45
CA ARG A 187 -7.30 -7.58 14.64
C ARG A 187 -7.12 -8.31 15.99
N GLY A 188 -7.18 -9.63 16.03
CA GLY A 188 -6.92 -10.42 17.22
C GLY A 188 -5.44 -10.48 17.61
N GLN A 189 -4.56 -10.13 16.70
CA GLN A 189 -3.15 -9.90 16.99
C GLN A 189 -2.90 -8.39 17.12
N GLN A 190 -3.46 -7.76 18.18
CA GLN A 190 -2.75 -6.62 18.76
C GLN A 190 -1.31 -7.07 18.89
N PRO A 191 -0.29 -6.25 18.53
CA PRO A 191 1.08 -6.55 18.88
C PRO A 191 1.08 -6.77 20.38
N SER A 192 1.02 -8.04 20.79
CA SER A 192 1.28 -8.43 22.15
C SER A 192 2.57 -7.71 22.50
N LYS A 193 2.58 -6.98 23.62
CA LYS A 193 3.83 -6.53 24.24
C LYS A 193 4.84 -7.63 23.95
N PRO A 194 6.02 -7.32 23.37
CA PRO A 194 6.99 -8.35 23.08
C PRO A 194 7.14 -9.19 24.33
N ASP A 195 6.83 -10.49 24.22
CA ASP A 195 6.83 -11.45 25.35
C ASP A 195 8.24 -11.67 25.93
N ARG A 196 9.22 -10.96 25.39
CA ARG A 196 10.54 -10.78 25.97
C ARG A 196 10.62 -9.37 26.52
N PRO A 197 10.60 -9.20 27.84
CA PRO A 197 10.99 -7.93 28.42
C PRO A 197 12.39 -7.63 27.87
N GLY A 198 12.49 -6.53 27.11
CA GLY A 198 13.78 -6.02 26.67
C GLY A 198 14.67 -5.78 27.88
N PRO A 199 15.96 -5.54 27.70
CA PRO A 199 16.86 -5.23 28.82
C PRO A 199 16.30 -4.02 29.58
N ASP A 200 16.06 -4.21 30.88
CA ASP A 200 15.51 -3.18 31.77
C ASP A 200 16.61 -2.27 32.33
N LEU A 201 16.31 -1.00 32.58
CA LEU A 201 17.21 -0.08 33.24
C LEU A 201 17.45 -0.51 34.70
N ALA A 202 16.52 -1.22 35.33
CA ALA A 202 16.68 -1.78 36.66
C ALA A 202 17.83 -2.78 36.77
N ASP A 203 18.21 -3.46 35.69
CA ASP A 203 19.31 -4.42 35.63
C ASP A 203 20.69 -3.75 35.69
N VAL A 204 20.77 -2.43 35.54
CA VAL A 204 22.02 -1.67 35.49
C VAL A 204 22.46 -1.37 36.94
N GLN A 205 23.54 -1.98 37.37
CA GLN A 205 24.17 -1.67 38.64
C GLN A 205 25.13 -0.49 38.49
N GLY A 206 25.03 0.48 39.40
CA GLY A 206 25.81 1.72 39.35
C GLY A 206 25.35 2.63 38.20
N GLN A 207 26.26 3.38 37.61
CA GLN A 207 26.02 4.29 36.48
C GLN A 207 24.91 5.32 36.76
N GLU A 208 24.78 5.84 37.95
CA GLU A 208 23.67 6.70 38.39
C GLU A 208 23.46 7.91 37.49
N HIS A 209 24.54 8.57 37.03
CA HIS A 209 24.43 9.69 36.11
C HIS A 209 23.93 9.28 34.74
N GLY A 210 24.38 8.12 34.22
CA GLY A 210 23.93 7.58 32.95
C GLY A 210 22.46 7.15 33.00
N ARG A 211 22.03 6.49 34.07
CA ARG A 211 20.63 6.11 34.32
C ARG A 211 19.74 7.33 34.38
N ARG A 212 20.12 8.35 35.17
CA ARG A 212 19.34 9.60 35.26
C ARG A 212 19.26 10.35 33.93
N ALA A 213 20.35 10.38 33.19
CA ALA A 213 20.34 11.00 31.84
C ALA A 213 19.38 10.28 30.87
N LEU A 214 19.33 8.93 30.91
CA LEU A 214 18.37 8.16 30.10
C LEU A 214 16.92 8.44 30.50
N GLU A 215 16.59 8.49 31.81
CA GLU A 215 15.25 8.82 32.28
C GLU A 215 14.79 10.22 31.76
N ILE A 216 15.66 11.21 31.89
CA ILE A 216 15.36 12.59 31.43
C ILE A 216 15.20 12.60 29.91
N ALA A 217 16.11 11.94 29.16
CA ALA A 217 16.04 11.88 27.72
C ALA A 217 14.76 11.19 27.24
N ALA A 218 14.37 10.08 27.88
CA ALA A 218 13.14 9.36 27.56
C ALA A 218 11.88 10.18 27.86
N ALA A 219 11.83 10.83 29.03
CA ALA A 219 10.68 11.63 29.46
C ALA A 219 10.49 12.89 28.61
N GLY A 220 11.60 13.52 28.16
CA GLY A 220 11.56 14.76 27.39
C GLY A 220 11.74 14.56 25.89
N SER A 221 11.85 13.34 25.38
CA SER A 221 12.18 13.04 23.97
C SER A 221 13.44 13.75 23.51
N HIS A 222 14.46 13.80 24.38
CA HIS A 222 15.72 14.47 24.09
C HIS A 222 16.74 13.55 23.43
N HIS A 223 17.57 14.10 22.56
CA HIS A 223 18.74 13.40 22.06
C HIS A 223 19.77 13.22 23.16
N LEU A 224 20.40 12.06 23.23
CA LEU A 224 21.42 11.74 24.23
C LEU A 224 22.71 11.26 23.53
N LEU A 225 23.84 11.86 23.89
CA LEU A 225 25.17 11.42 23.47
C LEU A 225 25.92 10.78 24.65
N LEU A 226 26.29 9.52 24.49
CA LEU A 226 27.08 8.79 25.47
C LEU A 226 28.57 8.75 25.02
N VAL A 227 29.45 9.38 25.77
CA VAL A 227 30.89 9.45 25.51
C VAL A 227 31.67 8.77 26.63
N GLY A 228 32.71 8.01 26.31
CA GLY A 228 33.57 7.33 27.29
C GLY A 228 34.43 6.25 26.66
N PRO A 229 35.37 5.65 27.41
CA PRO A 229 36.27 4.62 26.93
C PRO A 229 35.53 3.31 26.58
N PRO A 230 36.16 2.39 25.84
CA PRO A 230 35.63 1.06 25.63
C PRO A 230 35.31 0.36 26.95
N GLY A 231 34.24 -0.42 27.01
CA GLY A 231 33.81 -1.13 28.22
C GLY A 231 33.05 -0.30 29.26
N SER A 232 32.85 1.01 29.07
CA SER A 232 32.16 1.88 30.03
C SER A 232 30.62 1.72 30.03
N GLY A 233 30.05 0.72 29.38
CA GLY A 233 28.61 0.40 29.42
C GLY A 233 27.72 1.25 28.53
N LYS A 234 28.26 2.07 27.60
CA LYS A 234 27.46 2.95 26.71
C LYS A 234 26.40 2.21 25.90
N THR A 235 26.78 1.13 25.23
CA THR A 235 25.87 0.31 24.43
C THR A 235 24.81 -0.36 25.31
N MET A 236 25.21 -0.83 26.49
CA MET A 236 24.32 -1.42 27.48
C MET A 236 23.25 -0.42 27.94
N LEU A 237 23.62 0.82 28.22
CA LEU A 237 22.68 1.90 28.56
C LEU A 237 21.78 2.27 27.39
N ALA A 238 22.34 2.45 26.18
CA ALA A 238 21.58 2.82 24.98
C ALA A 238 20.48 1.80 24.65
N GLN A 239 20.75 0.50 24.79
CA GLN A 239 19.77 -0.56 24.54
C GLN A 239 18.58 -0.50 25.49
N ARG A 240 18.74 0.05 26.69
CA ARG A 240 17.67 0.18 27.69
C ARG A 240 16.78 1.41 27.49
N LEU A 241 17.19 2.34 26.64
CA LEU A 241 16.38 3.52 26.31
C LEU A 241 15.02 3.11 25.72
N ALA A 242 15.00 2.09 24.87
CA ALA A 242 13.77 1.61 24.23
C ALA A 242 12.69 1.19 25.24
N GLY A 243 13.09 0.57 26.37
CA GLY A 243 12.19 0.17 27.45
C GLY A 243 11.60 1.33 28.27
N LEU A 244 12.23 2.51 28.20
CA LEU A 244 11.78 3.72 28.90
C LEU A 244 10.84 4.59 28.05
N LEU A 245 10.82 4.39 26.73
CA LEU A 245 9.99 5.18 25.84
C LEU A 245 8.51 4.83 26.02
N ARG A 246 7.64 5.81 25.90
CA ARG A 246 6.20 5.58 25.88
C ARG A 246 5.79 4.73 24.68
N CYS A 247 4.68 4.03 24.80
CA CYS A 247 4.07 3.37 23.64
C CYS A 247 3.72 4.41 22.56
N LEU A 248 4.01 4.08 21.32
CA LEU A 248 3.66 4.90 20.18
C LEU A 248 2.14 4.97 20.01
N SER A 249 1.62 6.10 19.61
CA SER A 249 0.28 6.19 19.07
C SER A 249 0.20 5.45 17.72
N GLU A 250 -1.00 5.09 17.29
CA GLU A 250 -1.21 4.43 15.98
C GLU A 250 -0.58 5.24 14.84
N GLN A 251 -0.77 6.57 14.86
CA GLN A 251 -0.22 7.45 13.83
C GLN A 251 1.31 7.46 13.84
N GLU A 252 1.93 7.58 15.01
CA GLU A 252 3.40 7.54 15.14
C GLU A 252 3.98 6.18 14.70
N ALA A 253 3.29 5.08 15.02
CA ALA A 253 3.70 3.75 14.57
C ALA A 253 3.64 3.62 13.04
N LEU A 254 2.57 4.11 12.40
CA LEU A 254 2.45 4.14 10.94
C LEU A 254 3.53 5.03 10.30
N ASP A 255 3.82 6.21 10.88
CA ASP A 255 4.82 7.12 10.36
C ASP A 255 6.24 6.52 10.42
N ILE A 256 6.58 5.84 11.51
CA ILE A 256 7.85 5.10 11.62
C ILE A 256 7.92 3.94 10.63
N THR A 257 6.83 3.18 10.50
CA THR A 257 6.78 2.04 9.58
C THR A 257 6.92 2.46 8.11
N ARG A 258 6.48 3.67 7.74
CA ARG A 258 6.68 4.21 6.38
C ARG A 258 8.14 4.52 6.06
N ILE A 259 8.97 4.77 7.08
CA ILE A 259 10.39 5.14 6.92
C ILE A 259 11.27 3.90 6.76
N HIS A 260 10.88 2.79 7.34
CA HIS A 260 11.60 1.52 7.36
C HIS A 260 11.05 0.52 6.35
#